data_86a53e0ce357cdd50f00e44b4411aa8c
#
_entry.id   86a53e0ce357cdd50f00e44b4411aa8c
#
_cell.length_a   1.000
_cell.length_b   1.000
_cell.length_c   1.000
_cell.angle_alpha   90.00
_cell.angle_beta   90.00
_cell.angle_gamma   90.00
#
_symmetry.space_group_name_H-M   'P 1'
#
loop_
_entity.id
_entity.type
_entity.pdbx_description
1 polymer ?
#
loop_
_entity_poly.entity_id
_entity_poly.type
_entity_poly.pdbx_seq_one_letter_code
_entity_poly.pdbx_strand_id
1 'polypeptide(L)'
;KSRCEAYLQSSDKALFTEAERAEIFALLVQREKWQEAYELVQEYLPRKLDPEALRQLLTQLLRGKKAVADECFTKLALSVFRSGKAGVEILNYLAAHYNGGSAEMRELLHAVEEQGAEAGDLPARLLAEQLFLGDRSELRWIFACCEKQGAVQRELAEAYFTVCAGEYVLSDVPITADQARAMEDYAEQMPKLPELYVYALLKYYVSLESLGSREKKFAERFL
;
A
#
# COMPACT_ATOMS: atom_id res chain seq x y z
N LYS A 1 -22.54 33.52 23.47
CA LYS A 1 -22.53 32.29 22.64
C LYS A 1 -21.10 31.99 22.24
N SER A 2 -20.65 30.75 22.38
CA SER A 2 -19.33 30.38 21.89
C SER A 2 -19.32 30.50 20.35
N ARG A 3 -18.14 30.76 19.73
CA ARG A 3 -17.99 30.81 18.25
C ARG A 3 -18.53 29.54 17.59
N CYS A 4 -18.33 28.39 18.22
CA CYS A 4 -18.84 27.11 17.77
C CYS A 4 -20.38 27.07 17.71
N GLU A 5 -21.06 27.60 18.74
CA GLU A 5 -22.54 27.68 18.74
C GLU A 5 -23.05 28.65 17.67
N ALA A 6 -22.35 29.77 17.48
CA ALA A 6 -22.68 30.73 16.42
C ALA A 6 -22.57 30.09 15.03
N TYR A 7 -21.51 29.30 14.78
CA TYR A 7 -21.33 28.56 13.54
C TYR A 7 -22.43 27.51 13.32
N LEU A 8 -22.73 26.69 14.34
CA LEU A 8 -23.74 25.65 14.24
C LEU A 8 -25.14 26.18 14.00
N GLN A 9 -25.42 27.40 14.49
CA GLN A 9 -26.71 28.08 14.33
C GLN A 9 -26.79 28.98 13.08
N SER A 10 -25.67 29.24 12.41
CA SER A 10 -25.65 30.09 11.21
C SER A 10 -26.26 29.39 10.02
N SER A 11 -27.14 30.10 9.30
CA SER A 11 -27.66 29.68 8.02
C SER A 11 -26.66 29.88 6.85
N ASP A 12 -25.67 30.75 7.06
CA ASP A 12 -24.61 31.03 6.08
C ASP A 12 -23.24 30.84 6.74
N LYS A 13 -22.68 29.68 6.53
CA LYS A 13 -21.35 29.29 7.07
C LYS A 13 -20.18 29.92 6.29
N ALA A 14 -20.44 30.46 5.10
CA ALA A 14 -19.46 31.17 4.30
C ALA A 14 -19.02 32.50 4.94
N LEU A 15 -19.79 33.05 5.88
CA LEU A 15 -19.46 34.25 6.61
C LEU A 15 -18.23 34.12 7.54
N PHE A 16 -17.84 32.90 7.88
CA PHE A 16 -16.68 32.66 8.73
C PHE A 16 -15.41 32.62 7.87
N THR A 17 -14.37 33.29 8.34
CA THR A 17 -13.06 33.25 7.71
C THR A 17 -12.42 31.86 7.81
N GLU A 18 -11.42 31.60 6.96
CA GLU A 18 -10.67 30.33 7.01
C GLU A 18 -10.04 30.06 8.39
N ALA A 19 -9.48 31.09 9.04
CA ALA A 19 -8.90 30.99 10.38
C ALA A 19 -9.97 30.65 11.43
N GLU A 20 -11.12 31.29 11.39
CA GLU A 20 -12.23 30.99 12.30
C GLU A 20 -12.76 29.57 12.11
N ARG A 21 -12.87 29.10 10.85
CA ARG A 21 -13.27 27.71 10.58
C ARG A 21 -12.26 26.69 11.11
N ALA A 22 -10.95 26.98 11.04
CA ALA A 22 -9.93 26.12 11.63
C ALA A 22 -10.02 26.06 13.17
N GLU A 23 -10.28 27.20 13.83
CA GLU A 23 -10.54 27.23 15.27
C GLU A 23 -11.82 26.49 15.65
N ILE A 24 -12.89 26.65 14.88
CA ILE A 24 -14.18 25.97 15.09
C ILE A 24 -14.01 24.47 14.91
N PHE A 25 -13.26 24.03 13.91
CA PHE A 25 -12.94 22.63 13.70
C PHE A 25 -12.26 22.01 14.93
N ALA A 26 -11.21 22.65 15.44
CA ALA A 26 -10.51 22.17 16.64
C ALA A 26 -11.44 22.10 17.86
N LEU A 27 -12.33 23.08 18.05
CA LEU A 27 -13.32 23.09 19.12
C LEU A 27 -14.38 21.98 18.95
N LEU A 28 -14.81 21.68 17.72
CA LEU A 28 -15.75 20.61 17.44
C LEU A 28 -15.13 19.25 17.76
N VAL A 29 -13.88 19.03 17.35
CA VAL A 29 -13.12 17.81 17.68
C VAL A 29 -12.94 17.68 19.20
N GLN A 30 -12.53 18.75 19.90
CA GLN A 30 -12.38 18.74 21.36
C GLN A 30 -13.70 18.44 22.10
N ARG A 31 -14.85 18.80 21.53
CA ARG A 31 -16.20 18.55 22.08
C ARG A 31 -16.79 17.23 21.58
N GLU A 32 -16.02 16.41 20.89
CA GLU A 32 -16.45 15.12 20.33
C GLU A 32 -17.64 15.24 19.34
N LYS A 33 -17.76 16.39 18.69
CA LYS A 33 -18.75 16.69 17.67
C LYS A 33 -18.26 16.24 16.30
N TRP A 34 -18.03 14.91 16.17
CA TRP A 34 -17.34 14.30 15.02
C TRP A 34 -18.03 14.53 13.70
N GLN A 35 -19.36 14.41 13.67
CA GLN A 35 -20.14 14.59 12.45
C GLN A 35 -20.08 16.05 11.96
N GLU A 36 -20.31 16.99 12.86
CA GLU A 36 -20.29 18.43 12.55
C GLU A 36 -18.86 18.89 12.17
N ALA A 37 -17.82 18.29 12.77
CA ALA A 37 -16.45 18.54 12.40
C ALA A 37 -16.13 18.02 10.98
N TYR A 38 -16.65 16.86 10.63
CA TYR A 38 -16.47 16.28 9.29
C TYR A 38 -17.23 17.07 8.22
N GLU A 39 -18.47 17.43 8.45
CA GLU A 39 -19.26 18.28 7.55
C GLU A 39 -18.57 19.63 7.29
N LEU A 40 -17.95 20.23 8.33
CA LEU A 40 -17.21 21.47 8.17
C LEU A 40 -16.04 21.29 7.20
N VAL A 41 -15.25 20.22 7.32
CA VAL A 41 -14.09 20.02 6.42
C VAL A 41 -14.48 19.53 5.04
N GLN A 42 -15.60 18.85 4.88
CA GLN A 42 -16.15 18.51 3.57
C GLN A 42 -16.60 19.75 2.79
N GLU A 43 -17.30 20.65 3.47
CA GLU A 43 -17.87 21.84 2.85
C GLU A 43 -16.80 22.95 2.64
N TYR A 44 -15.92 23.11 3.60
CA TYR A 44 -14.90 24.17 3.61
C TYR A 44 -13.56 23.60 4.08
N LEU A 45 -12.82 22.96 3.15
CA LEU A 45 -11.50 22.41 3.49
C LEU A 45 -10.50 23.52 3.83
N PRO A 46 -10.21 23.78 5.11
CA PRO A 46 -9.23 24.80 5.50
C PRO A 46 -7.82 24.34 5.05
N ARG A 47 -7.02 25.26 4.53
CA ARG A 47 -5.64 24.97 4.06
C ARG A 47 -4.71 24.54 5.19
N LYS A 48 -5.03 24.89 6.43
CA LYS A 48 -4.21 24.57 7.61
C LYS A 48 -5.11 23.99 8.71
N LEU A 49 -5.30 22.70 8.68
CA LEU A 49 -5.89 21.95 9.81
C LEU A 49 -4.77 21.45 10.73
N ASP A 50 -5.05 21.42 12.05
CA ASP A 50 -4.16 20.73 12.98
C ASP A 50 -4.16 19.22 12.65
N PRO A 51 -3.00 18.62 12.28
CA PRO A 51 -2.94 17.22 11.91
C PRO A 51 -3.36 16.26 13.03
N GLU A 52 -3.17 16.66 14.29
CA GLU A 52 -3.56 15.84 15.44
C GLU A 52 -5.08 15.83 15.64
N ALA A 53 -5.73 17.00 15.55
CA ALA A 53 -7.18 17.07 15.58
C ALA A 53 -7.82 16.31 14.40
N LEU A 54 -7.21 16.42 13.23
CA LEU A 54 -7.66 15.67 12.05
C LEU A 54 -7.50 14.17 12.24
N ARG A 55 -6.37 13.70 12.77
CA ARG A 55 -6.14 12.30 13.13
C ARG A 55 -7.22 11.78 14.08
N GLN A 56 -7.52 12.55 15.14
CA GLN A 56 -8.55 12.17 16.11
C GLN A 56 -9.92 12.02 15.43
N LEU A 57 -10.33 13.01 14.63
CA LEU A 57 -11.58 12.96 13.87
C LEU A 57 -11.67 11.69 13.01
N LEU A 58 -10.69 11.47 12.14
CA LEU A 58 -10.71 10.35 11.20
C LEU A 58 -10.70 9.00 11.92
N THR A 59 -9.90 8.87 12.98
CA THR A 59 -9.86 7.65 13.78
C THR A 59 -11.23 7.35 14.43
N GLN A 60 -11.92 8.36 14.95
CA GLN A 60 -13.24 8.17 15.55
C GLN A 60 -14.31 7.83 14.52
N LEU A 61 -14.26 8.44 13.34
CA LEU A 61 -15.17 8.09 12.23
C LEU A 61 -14.96 6.66 11.75
N LEU A 62 -13.70 6.20 11.62
CA LEU A 62 -13.37 4.82 11.25
C LEU A 62 -13.88 3.82 12.30
N ARG A 63 -13.65 4.07 13.58
CA ARG A 63 -14.15 3.22 14.69
C ARG A 63 -15.67 3.17 14.74
N GLY A 64 -16.33 4.29 14.44
CA GLY A 64 -17.79 4.38 14.40
C GLY A 64 -18.44 3.74 13.18
N LYS A 65 -17.67 3.12 12.26
CA LYS A 65 -18.15 2.58 10.97
C LYS A 65 -18.94 3.60 10.15
N LYS A 66 -18.72 4.89 10.37
CA LYS A 66 -19.36 6.00 9.67
C LYS A 66 -18.52 6.56 8.53
N ALA A 67 -17.30 6.04 8.37
CA ALA A 67 -16.42 6.44 7.28
C ALA A 67 -17.00 5.89 5.98
N VAL A 68 -17.53 6.78 5.16
CA VAL A 68 -17.81 6.50 3.77
C VAL A 68 -16.48 6.61 3.03
N ALA A 69 -16.14 5.61 2.21
CA ALA A 69 -14.99 5.68 1.32
C ALA A 69 -15.27 6.74 0.25
N ASP A 70 -15.07 8.00 0.59
CA ASP A 70 -15.20 9.13 -0.32
C ASP A 70 -13.84 9.79 -0.58
N GLU A 71 -13.76 10.53 -1.65
CA GLU A 71 -12.54 11.20 -2.07
C GLU A 71 -12.06 12.23 -1.04
N CYS A 72 -12.97 12.89 -0.33
CA CYS A 72 -12.66 13.85 0.71
C CYS A 72 -11.96 13.15 1.89
N PHE A 73 -12.54 12.04 2.36
CA PHE A 73 -11.96 11.26 3.46
C PHE A 73 -10.56 10.76 3.12
N THR A 74 -10.36 10.23 1.90
CA THR A 74 -9.05 9.77 1.42
C THR A 74 -8.02 10.90 1.38
N LYS A 75 -8.39 12.09 0.89
CA LYS A 75 -7.51 13.27 0.89
C LYS A 75 -7.10 13.70 2.31
N LEU A 76 -8.04 13.69 3.23
CA LEU A 76 -7.77 14.01 4.64
C LEU A 76 -6.87 12.97 5.30
N ALA A 77 -7.13 11.68 5.07
CA ALA A 77 -6.31 10.58 5.57
C ALA A 77 -4.87 10.65 5.04
N LEU A 78 -4.69 10.95 3.75
CA LEU A 78 -3.37 11.20 3.15
C LEU A 78 -2.66 12.40 3.78
N SER A 79 -3.39 13.49 4.09
CA SER A 79 -2.80 14.63 4.77
C SER A 79 -2.25 14.26 6.15
N VAL A 80 -2.98 13.43 6.91
CA VAL A 80 -2.50 12.90 8.20
C VAL A 80 -1.31 11.98 8.00
N PHE A 81 -1.34 11.10 6.99
CA PHE A 81 -0.21 10.23 6.66
C PHE A 81 1.05 11.02 6.32
N ARG A 82 0.96 12.00 5.42
CA ARG A 82 2.09 12.88 5.05
C ARG A 82 2.65 13.71 6.20
N SER A 83 1.84 13.95 7.23
CA SER A 83 2.31 14.61 8.47
C SER A 83 3.06 13.66 9.44
N GLY A 84 3.16 12.38 9.13
CA GLY A 84 3.77 11.36 9.98
C GLY A 84 2.93 10.99 11.22
N LYS A 85 1.63 11.33 11.23
CA LYS A 85 0.73 11.11 12.39
C LYS A 85 -0.34 10.04 12.17
N ALA A 86 -0.31 9.33 11.05
CA ALA A 86 -1.26 8.27 10.78
C ALA A 86 -1.07 7.12 11.78
N GLY A 87 -2.16 6.74 12.46
CA GLY A 87 -2.21 5.53 13.27
C GLY A 87 -2.75 4.34 12.46
N VAL A 88 -2.78 3.17 13.09
CA VAL A 88 -3.15 1.88 12.45
C VAL A 88 -4.48 1.96 11.71
N GLU A 89 -5.52 2.58 12.28
CA GLU A 89 -6.84 2.68 11.64
C GLU A 89 -6.79 3.46 10.31
N ILE A 90 -6.03 4.56 10.29
CA ILE A 90 -5.87 5.39 9.08
C ILE A 90 -5.01 4.66 8.05
N LEU A 91 -3.97 3.95 8.48
CA LEU A 91 -3.14 3.13 7.59
C LEU A 91 -3.94 1.99 6.96
N ASN A 92 -4.74 1.27 7.74
CA ASN A 92 -5.64 0.22 7.23
C ASN A 92 -6.61 0.79 6.18
N TYR A 93 -7.19 1.96 6.47
CA TYR A 93 -8.07 2.62 5.52
C TYR A 93 -7.35 2.97 4.22
N LEU A 94 -6.18 3.61 4.31
CA LEU A 94 -5.41 3.99 3.13
C LEU A 94 -4.92 2.76 2.35
N ALA A 95 -4.48 1.70 3.03
CA ALA A 95 -4.08 0.46 2.38
C ALA A 95 -5.21 -0.16 1.53
N ALA A 96 -6.47 -0.04 2.00
CA ALA A 96 -7.62 -0.57 1.28
C ALA A 96 -8.14 0.34 0.16
N HIS A 97 -7.98 1.67 0.28
CA HIS A 97 -8.70 2.62 -0.59
C HIS A 97 -7.80 3.54 -1.41
N TYR A 98 -6.51 3.71 -1.02
CA TYR A 98 -5.62 4.59 -1.74
C TYR A 98 -5.08 3.93 -3.01
N ASN A 99 -5.23 4.64 -4.14
CA ASN A 99 -4.81 4.22 -5.47
C ASN A 99 -4.00 5.36 -6.12
N GLY A 100 -2.89 5.73 -5.51
CA GLY A 100 -2.01 6.77 -6.00
C GLY A 100 -0.76 6.22 -6.66
N GLY A 101 0.23 7.09 -6.90
CA GLY A 101 1.48 6.70 -7.53
C GLY A 101 2.31 5.73 -6.70
N SER A 102 3.11 4.89 -7.37
CA SER A 102 3.92 3.82 -6.77
C SER A 102 4.86 4.30 -5.65
N ALA A 103 5.42 5.50 -5.76
CA ALA A 103 6.28 6.04 -4.71
C ALA A 103 5.53 6.23 -3.38
N GLU A 104 4.34 6.85 -3.41
CA GLU A 104 3.54 7.09 -2.20
C GLU A 104 2.91 5.79 -1.67
N MET A 105 2.50 4.88 -2.56
CA MET A 105 2.05 3.54 -2.14
C MET A 105 3.15 2.73 -1.46
N ARG A 106 4.41 2.89 -1.88
CA ARG A 106 5.57 2.26 -1.25
C ARG A 106 5.82 2.82 0.15
N GLU A 107 5.81 4.15 0.30
CA GLU A 107 5.91 4.80 1.62
C GLU A 107 4.77 4.34 2.56
N LEU A 108 3.56 4.23 2.02
CA LEU A 108 2.41 3.71 2.77
C LEU A 108 2.62 2.26 3.21
N LEU A 109 3.13 1.40 2.31
CA LEU A 109 3.40 0.00 2.65
C LEU A 109 4.48 -0.13 3.72
N HIS A 110 5.54 0.69 3.69
CA HIS A 110 6.53 0.75 4.77
C HIS A 110 5.89 1.12 6.11
N ALA A 111 5.05 2.16 6.14
CA ALA A 111 4.38 2.57 7.37
C ALA A 111 3.40 1.50 7.90
N VAL A 112 2.71 0.79 6.99
CA VAL A 112 1.82 -0.33 7.32
C VAL A 112 2.60 -1.48 7.97
N GLU A 113 3.72 -1.91 7.36
CA GLU A 113 4.57 -2.98 7.91
C GLU A 113 5.21 -2.57 9.24
N GLU A 114 5.69 -1.32 9.36
CA GLU A 114 6.32 -0.81 10.58
C GLU A 114 5.35 -0.74 11.77
N GLN A 115 4.11 -0.32 11.54
CA GLN A 115 3.11 -0.21 12.60
C GLN A 115 2.26 -1.47 12.81
N GLY A 116 2.48 -2.52 12.03
CA GLY A 116 1.70 -3.75 12.10
C GLY A 116 0.24 -3.55 11.69
N ALA A 117 -0.02 -2.64 10.75
CA ALA A 117 -1.33 -2.41 10.18
C ALA A 117 -1.67 -3.47 9.11
N GLU A 118 -2.95 -3.57 8.74
CA GLU A 118 -3.40 -4.50 7.70
C GLU A 118 -3.11 -3.93 6.31
N ALA A 119 -2.23 -4.59 5.57
CA ALA A 119 -1.85 -4.15 4.23
C ALA A 119 -2.92 -4.44 3.15
N GLY A 120 -3.82 -5.39 3.40
CA GLY A 120 -4.84 -5.81 2.43
C GLY A 120 -4.21 -6.20 1.09
N ASP A 121 -4.72 -5.65 0.01
CA ASP A 121 -4.21 -5.86 -1.36
C ASP A 121 -3.18 -4.81 -1.83
N LEU A 122 -2.80 -3.87 -0.95
CA LEU A 122 -1.83 -2.81 -1.28
C LEU A 122 -0.51 -3.34 -1.85
N PRO A 123 0.13 -4.40 -1.28
CA PRO A 123 1.36 -4.93 -1.84
C PRO A 123 1.18 -5.47 -3.27
N ALA A 124 0.07 -6.16 -3.55
CA ALA A 124 -0.22 -6.71 -4.87
C ALA A 124 -0.48 -5.61 -5.91
N ARG A 125 -1.21 -4.56 -5.55
CA ARG A 125 -1.44 -3.40 -6.41
C ARG A 125 -0.14 -2.66 -6.72
N LEU A 126 0.69 -2.43 -5.70
CA LEU A 126 2.00 -1.78 -5.85
C LEU A 126 2.93 -2.62 -6.73
N LEU A 127 2.99 -3.93 -6.51
CA LEU A 127 3.80 -4.85 -7.32
C LEU A 127 3.37 -4.82 -8.80
N ALA A 128 2.07 -4.88 -9.06
CA ALA A 128 1.53 -4.82 -10.41
C ALA A 128 1.88 -3.51 -11.12
N GLU A 129 1.73 -2.38 -10.43
CA GLU A 129 2.07 -1.07 -10.97
C GLU A 129 3.56 -0.94 -11.26
N GLN A 130 4.44 -1.36 -10.34
CA GLN A 130 5.88 -1.30 -10.53
C GLN A 130 6.34 -2.20 -11.68
N LEU A 131 5.81 -3.41 -11.79
CA LEU A 131 6.11 -4.30 -12.91
C LEU A 131 5.66 -3.70 -14.25
N PHE A 132 4.50 -3.06 -14.28
CA PHE A 132 3.99 -2.37 -15.47
C PHE A 132 4.86 -1.17 -15.87
N LEU A 133 5.29 -0.37 -14.91
CA LEU A 133 6.14 0.81 -15.12
C LEU A 133 7.62 0.45 -15.35
N GLY A 134 8.03 -0.79 -15.12
CA GLY A 134 9.44 -1.20 -15.14
C GLY A 134 10.25 -0.64 -13.97
N ASP A 135 9.60 -0.13 -12.91
CA ASP A 135 10.26 0.28 -11.68
C ASP A 135 10.65 -0.95 -10.88
N ARG A 136 11.95 -1.11 -10.62
CA ARG A 136 12.51 -2.25 -9.88
C ARG A 136 12.83 -1.96 -8.43
N SER A 137 12.45 -0.77 -7.97
CA SER A 137 12.71 -0.34 -6.60
C SER A 137 11.98 -1.25 -5.61
N GLU A 138 12.74 -1.92 -4.77
CA GLU A 138 12.23 -2.77 -3.68
C GLU A 138 11.30 -3.92 -4.11
N LEU A 139 11.28 -4.30 -5.41
CA LEU A 139 10.40 -5.35 -5.94
C LEU A 139 10.43 -6.64 -5.10
N ARG A 140 11.62 -7.07 -4.64
CA ARG A 140 11.77 -8.27 -3.82
C ARG A 140 11.07 -8.15 -2.46
N TRP A 141 11.21 -6.98 -1.82
CA TRP A 141 10.54 -6.71 -0.55
C TRP A 141 9.02 -6.62 -0.72
N ILE A 142 8.54 -5.95 -1.77
CA ILE A 142 7.11 -5.85 -2.07
C ILE A 142 6.52 -7.23 -2.36
N PHE A 143 7.23 -8.07 -3.12
CA PHE A 143 6.80 -9.45 -3.39
C PHE A 143 6.71 -10.27 -2.08
N ALA A 144 7.69 -10.14 -1.19
CA ALA A 144 7.65 -10.79 0.12
C ALA A 144 6.47 -10.30 0.98
N CYS A 145 6.08 -9.02 0.89
CA CYS A 145 4.87 -8.51 1.52
C CYS A 145 3.60 -9.14 0.93
N CYS A 146 3.55 -9.36 -0.41
CA CYS A 146 2.44 -10.09 -1.03
C CYS A 146 2.31 -11.52 -0.50
N GLU A 147 3.42 -12.22 -0.35
CA GLU A 147 3.44 -13.61 0.17
C GLU A 147 2.95 -13.68 1.63
N LYS A 148 3.30 -12.70 2.45
CA LYS A 148 2.79 -12.61 3.84
C LYS A 148 1.27 -12.45 3.92
N GLN A 149 0.66 -11.78 2.94
CA GLN A 149 -0.79 -11.53 2.92
C GLN A 149 -1.62 -12.71 2.39
N GLY A 150 -0.97 -13.72 1.85
CA GLY A 150 -1.63 -14.90 1.30
C GLY A 150 -1.17 -15.25 -0.11
N ALA A 151 -2.00 -15.97 -0.85
CA ALA A 151 -1.62 -16.42 -2.19
C ALA A 151 -1.45 -15.24 -3.18
N VAL A 152 -0.25 -15.09 -3.70
CA VAL A 152 0.02 -14.16 -4.81
C VAL A 152 -0.69 -14.66 -6.05
N GLN A 153 -1.38 -13.77 -6.77
CA GLN A 153 -1.99 -14.14 -8.05
C GLN A 153 -0.92 -14.68 -9.00
N ARG A 154 -1.27 -15.77 -9.68
CA ARG A 154 -0.33 -16.51 -10.54
C ARG A 154 0.33 -15.62 -11.58
N GLU A 155 -0.45 -14.79 -12.27
CA GLU A 155 0.04 -13.91 -13.33
C GLU A 155 1.03 -12.87 -12.78
N LEU A 156 0.78 -12.39 -11.57
CA LEU A 156 1.64 -11.43 -10.91
C LEU A 156 2.97 -12.06 -10.46
N ALA A 157 2.92 -13.29 -9.95
CA ALA A 157 4.11 -14.06 -9.62
C ALA A 157 4.94 -14.41 -10.86
N GLU A 158 4.30 -14.81 -11.96
CA GLU A 158 4.95 -15.08 -13.22
C GLU A 158 5.69 -13.85 -13.75
N ALA A 159 5.05 -12.68 -13.74
CA ALA A 159 5.66 -11.42 -14.15
C ALA A 159 6.86 -11.06 -13.27
N TYR A 160 6.73 -11.18 -11.96
CA TYR A 160 7.81 -10.92 -11.01
C TYR A 160 9.02 -11.82 -11.25
N PHE A 161 8.81 -13.14 -11.33
CA PHE A 161 9.92 -14.09 -11.55
C PHE A 161 10.54 -13.97 -12.94
N THR A 162 9.78 -13.56 -13.94
CA THR A 162 10.32 -13.26 -15.27
C THR A 162 11.30 -12.08 -15.20
N VAL A 163 10.99 -11.05 -14.42
CA VAL A 163 11.90 -9.92 -14.18
C VAL A 163 13.16 -10.39 -13.43
N CYS A 164 13.01 -11.19 -12.37
CA CYS A 164 14.15 -11.74 -11.63
C CYS A 164 15.04 -12.62 -12.52
N ALA A 165 14.44 -13.45 -13.37
CA ALA A 165 15.16 -14.28 -14.35
C ALA A 165 15.95 -13.41 -15.32
N GLY A 166 15.35 -12.34 -15.85
CA GLY A 166 16.01 -11.38 -16.72
C GLY A 166 17.21 -10.71 -16.08
N GLU A 167 17.06 -10.26 -14.85
CA GLU A 167 18.15 -9.65 -14.08
C GLU A 167 19.32 -10.61 -13.84
N TYR A 168 19.02 -11.85 -13.49
CA TYR A 168 20.04 -12.88 -13.27
C TYR A 168 20.78 -13.27 -14.56
N VAL A 169 20.05 -13.43 -15.65
CA VAL A 169 20.65 -13.86 -16.93
C VAL A 169 21.43 -12.73 -17.61
N LEU A 170 20.86 -11.51 -17.61
CA LEU A 170 21.38 -10.38 -18.41
C LEU A 170 22.32 -9.46 -17.61
N SER A 171 22.16 -9.39 -16.30
CA SER A 171 22.88 -8.44 -15.45
C SER A 171 23.62 -9.09 -14.28
N ASP A 172 23.68 -10.42 -14.27
CA ASP A 172 24.32 -11.24 -13.24
C ASP A 172 23.88 -10.94 -11.78
N VAL A 173 22.67 -10.41 -11.60
CA VAL A 173 22.07 -10.24 -10.28
C VAL A 173 21.65 -11.61 -9.74
N PRO A 174 22.30 -12.14 -8.69
CA PRO A 174 22.08 -13.51 -8.26
C PRO A 174 20.65 -13.72 -7.74
N ILE A 175 20.06 -14.86 -8.06
CA ILE A 175 18.85 -15.34 -7.39
C ILE A 175 19.25 -16.15 -6.15
N THR A 176 18.46 -16.05 -5.09
CA THR A 176 18.69 -16.83 -3.86
C THR A 176 18.11 -18.24 -4.02
N ALA A 177 18.52 -19.17 -3.15
CA ALA A 177 17.97 -20.53 -3.11
C ALA A 177 16.43 -20.51 -2.89
N ASP A 178 15.93 -19.62 -2.05
CA ASP A 178 14.49 -19.50 -1.81
C ASP A 178 13.74 -18.95 -3.03
N GLN A 179 14.33 -17.98 -3.75
CA GLN A 179 13.78 -17.51 -5.02
C GLN A 179 13.76 -18.62 -6.08
N ALA A 180 14.85 -19.38 -6.23
CA ALA A 180 14.91 -20.50 -7.16
C ALA A 180 13.82 -21.54 -6.84
N ARG A 181 13.64 -21.87 -5.56
CA ARG A 181 12.61 -22.77 -5.09
C ARG A 181 11.19 -22.27 -5.40
N ALA A 182 10.93 -20.99 -5.10
CA ALA A 182 9.66 -20.36 -5.43
C ALA A 182 9.41 -20.35 -6.95
N MET A 183 10.43 -20.06 -7.76
CA MET A 183 10.36 -20.13 -9.21
C MET A 183 9.99 -21.55 -9.70
N GLU A 184 10.55 -22.60 -9.11
CA GLU A 184 10.20 -24.00 -9.44
C GLU A 184 8.74 -24.29 -9.09
N ASP A 185 8.27 -23.89 -7.89
CA ASP A 185 6.89 -24.12 -7.44
C ASP A 185 5.88 -23.44 -8.36
N TYR A 186 6.16 -22.23 -8.81
CA TYR A 186 5.33 -21.55 -9.80
C TYR A 186 5.45 -22.15 -11.20
N ALA A 187 6.66 -22.62 -11.58
CA ALA A 187 6.88 -23.28 -12.86
C ALA A 187 6.04 -24.55 -13.03
N GLU A 188 5.82 -25.31 -11.96
CA GLU A 188 4.97 -26.50 -12.00
C GLU A 188 3.50 -26.18 -12.33
N GLN A 189 3.07 -24.94 -12.06
CA GLN A 189 1.70 -24.48 -12.29
C GLN A 189 1.52 -23.81 -13.67
N MET A 190 2.61 -23.48 -14.36
CA MET A 190 2.56 -22.78 -15.65
C MET A 190 2.35 -23.75 -16.82
N PRO A 191 1.41 -23.46 -17.74
CA PRO A 191 1.20 -24.33 -18.91
C PRO A 191 2.39 -24.26 -19.89
N LYS A 192 3.07 -23.11 -19.94
CA LYS A 192 4.26 -22.87 -20.73
C LYS A 192 5.19 -21.91 -20.00
N LEU A 193 6.41 -22.36 -19.74
CA LEU A 193 7.45 -21.50 -19.13
C LEU A 193 8.09 -20.59 -20.19
N PRO A 194 8.32 -19.31 -19.88
CA PRO A 194 9.17 -18.44 -20.69
C PRO A 194 10.59 -19.03 -20.77
N GLU A 195 11.21 -19.00 -21.95
CA GLU A 195 12.57 -19.54 -22.15
C GLU A 195 13.60 -18.89 -21.21
N LEU A 196 13.48 -17.60 -20.98
CA LEU A 196 14.35 -16.86 -20.06
C LEU A 196 14.28 -17.40 -18.62
N TYR A 197 13.09 -17.82 -18.19
CA TYR A 197 12.85 -18.38 -16.87
C TYR A 197 13.53 -19.75 -16.71
N VAL A 198 13.37 -20.62 -17.71
CA VAL A 198 14.06 -21.91 -17.75
C VAL A 198 15.57 -21.73 -17.75
N TYR A 199 16.05 -20.78 -18.57
CA TYR A 199 17.48 -20.49 -18.68
C TYR A 199 18.06 -19.98 -17.34
N ALA A 200 17.34 -19.13 -16.61
CA ALA A 200 17.76 -18.65 -15.31
C ALA A 200 17.87 -19.80 -14.29
N LEU A 201 16.89 -20.69 -14.22
CA LEU A 201 16.95 -21.84 -13.33
C LEU A 201 18.10 -22.81 -13.69
N LEU A 202 18.30 -23.10 -14.98
CA LEU A 202 19.42 -23.94 -15.41
C LEU A 202 20.78 -23.29 -15.10
N LYS A 203 20.94 -21.98 -15.31
CA LYS A 203 22.14 -21.21 -14.93
C LYS A 203 22.38 -21.31 -13.42
N TYR A 204 21.32 -21.19 -12.61
CA TYR A 204 21.40 -21.35 -11.17
C TYR A 204 21.86 -22.75 -10.78
N TYR A 205 21.30 -23.81 -11.36
CA TYR A 205 21.68 -25.19 -11.06
C TYR A 205 23.14 -25.48 -11.40
N VAL A 206 23.63 -24.93 -12.50
CA VAL A 206 25.07 -25.08 -12.87
C VAL A 206 25.97 -24.41 -11.86
N SER A 207 25.50 -23.39 -11.13
CA SER A 207 26.27 -22.72 -10.08
C SER A 207 26.33 -23.50 -8.75
N LEU A 208 25.51 -24.56 -8.60
CA LEU A 208 25.50 -25.39 -7.39
C LEU A 208 26.62 -26.43 -7.43
N GLU A 209 27.23 -26.72 -6.28
CA GLU A 209 28.25 -27.78 -6.16
C GLU A 209 27.66 -29.17 -6.43
N SER A 210 26.39 -29.38 -6.09
CA SER A 210 25.67 -30.62 -6.34
C SER A 210 24.17 -30.35 -6.54
N LEU A 211 23.54 -31.11 -7.43
CA LEU A 211 22.10 -31.04 -7.65
C LEU A 211 21.37 -32.03 -6.74
N GLY A 212 20.35 -31.53 -6.04
CA GLY A 212 19.39 -32.36 -5.34
C GLY A 212 18.44 -33.10 -6.29
N SER A 213 17.59 -33.93 -5.72
CA SER A 213 16.62 -34.74 -6.54
C SER A 213 15.59 -33.86 -7.25
N ARG A 214 15.25 -32.73 -6.66
CA ARG A 214 14.26 -31.78 -7.20
C ARG A 214 14.81 -31.02 -8.41
N GLU A 215 16.01 -30.48 -8.28
CA GLU A 215 16.71 -29.76 -9.36
C GLU A 215 16.97 -30.69 -10.55
N LYS A 216 17.37 -31.94 -10.30
CA LYS A 216 17.54 -32.97 -11.34
C LYS A 216 16.25 -33.22 -12.08
N LYS A 217 15.15 -33.45 -11.36
CA LYS A 217 13.84 -33.69 -11.96
C LYS A 217 13.36 -32.49 -12.79
N PHE A 218 13.61 -31.27 -12.33
CA PHE A 218 13.28 -30.07 -13.10
C PHE A 218 14.14 -29.97 -14.36
N ALA A 219 15.44 -30.15 -14.25
CA ALA A 219 16.35 -30.09 -15.39
C ALA A 219 16.02 -31.17 -16.46
N GLU A 220 15.69 -32.41 -16.07
CA GLU A 220 15.28 -33.47 -16.95
C GLU A 220 13.98 -33.18 -17.76
N ARG A 221 13.15 -32.29 -17.22
CA ARG A 221 11.91 -31.89 -17.92
C ARG A 221 12.18 -30.93 -19.09
N PHE A 222 13.31 -30.20 -19.09
CA PHE A 222 13.62 -29.16 -20.06
C PHE A 222 14.89 -29.42 -20.89
N LEU A 223 15.62 -30.49 -20.59
CA LEU A 223 16.76 -31.01 -21.37
C LEU A 223 16.33 -32.21 -22.19
#